data_36bb14fcdd7b565bce6ababb8ddfd25a
#
_entry.id   36bb14fcdd7b565bce6ababb8ddfd25a
#
_cell.length_a   1.000
_cell.length_b   1.000
_cell.length_c   1.000
_cell.angle_alpha   90.00
_cell.angle_beta   90.00
_cell.angle_gamma   90.00
#
_symmetry.space_group_name_H-M   'P 1'
#
loop_
_entity.id
_entity.type
_entity.pdbx_description
1 polymer ?
#
loop_
_entity_poly.entity_id
_entity_poly.type
_entity_poly.pdbx_seq_one_letter_code
_entity_poly.pdbx_strand_id
1 'polypeptide(L)'
;RQRQMCIRDRTALTYADLDRLSAQFAGWLQHGAGLERGNRVAVQMPNLIQYLVVCLGALRAGMVVVNTNPLYTERELEHQLNDANVRVMVVQANVAQTAAAVLPRTDVETVVVTEIADLHPQPKRSLINFLVKHVKRMVPAFFIPGALKLNAVLKAGAKTPYRAAILNRDDLAMLQYTGGTTGVAKGAMLTHG
;
A
#
# COMPACT_ATOMS: atom_id res chain seq x y z
N ARG A 1 27.56 7.84 -9.99
CA ARG A 1 26.71 8.54 -8.98
C ARG A 1 25.37 7.84 -8.96
N GLN A 2 25.04 7.14 -7.88
CA GLN A 2 23.69 6.60 -7.67
C GLN A 2 22.70 7.76 -7.58
N ARG A 3 21.70 7.79 -8.46
CA ARG A 3 20.62 8.76 -8.37
C ARG A 3 19.74 8.38 -7.18
N GLN A 4 19.46 9.35 -6.31
CA GLN A 4 18.61 9.18 -5.13
C GLN A 4 17.31 9.95 -5.34
N MET A 5 16.21 9.38 -4.87
CA MET A 5 14.93 10.05 -4.78
C MET A 5 14.71 10.46 -3.32
N CYS A 6 14.52 11.76 -3.08
CA CYS A 6 14.25 12.30 -1.76
C CYS A 6 12.79 12.69 -1.66
N ILE A 7 12.09 12.16 -0.66
CA ILE A 7 10.72 12.53 -0.33
C ILE A 7 10.71 13.38 0.95
N ARG A 8 9.62 14.06 1.19
CA ARG A 8 9.40 15.10 2.24
C ARG A 8 9.83 14.70 3.66
N ASP A 9 10.02 13.42 3.96
CA ASP A 9 10.49 12.88 5.24
C ASP A 9 12.04 12.86 5.41
N ARG A 10 12.79 13.42 4.44
CA ARG A 10 14.25 13.39 4.37
C ARG A 10 14.85 11.98 4.32
N THR A 11 14.08 10.99 3.92
CA THR A 11 14.58 9.65 3.63
C THR A 11 14.91 9.57 2.15
N ALA A 12 16.14 9.16 1.84
CA ALA A 12 16.55 8.91 0.47
C ALA A 12 16.62 7.40 0.25
N LEU A 13 15.92 6.90 -0.78
CA LEU A 13 16.15 5.57 -1.35
C LEU A 13 16.95 5.75 -2.65
N THR A 14 17.87 4.83 -2.88
CA THR A 14 18.46 4.70 -4.21
C THR A 14 17.45 4.05 -5.15
N TYR A 15 17.60 4.26 -6.46
CA TYR A 15 16.77 3.53 -7.42
C TYR A 15 16.97 2.01 -7.33
N ALA A 16 18.16 1.54 -6.96
CA ALA A 16 18.43 0.12 -6.71
C ALA A 16 17.64 -0.41 -5.50
N ASP A 17 17.52 0.39 -4.41
CA ASP A 17 16.69 0.00 -3.27
C ASP A 17 15.21 -0.05 -3.64
N LEU A 18 14.73 0.94 -4.40
CA LEU A 18 13.34 0.96 -4.87
C LEU A 18 13.04 -0.24 -5.77
N ASP A 19 13.95 -0.56 -6.69
CA ASP A 19 13.85 -1.75 -7.55
C ASP A 19 13.78 -3.02 -6.70
N ARG A 20 14.71 -3.21 -5.79
CA ARG A 20 14.78 -4.38 -4.90
C ARG A 20 13.54 -4.51 -4.00
N LEU A 21 13.13 -3.42 -3.33
CA LEU A 21 12.00 -3.46 -2.40
C LEU A 21 10.66 -3.68 -3.13
N SER A 22 10.47 -3.05 -4.29
CA SER A 22 9.27 -3.27 -5.10
C SER A 22 9.22 -4.69 -5.68
N ALA A 23 10.37 -5.28 -6.06
CA ALA A 23 10.44 -6.68 -6.45
C ALA A 23 10.07 -7.63 -5.30
N GLN A 24 10.54 -7.35 -4.08
CA GLN A 24 10.18 -8.12 -2.89
C GLN A 24 8.67 -8.05 -2.60
N PHE A 25 8.07 -6.84 -2.70
CA PHE A 25 6.63 -6.70 -2.52
C PHE A 25 5.84 -7.45 -3.59
N ALA A 26 6.28 -7.38 -4.86
CA ALA A 26 5.68 -8.13 -5.96
C ALA A 26 5.73 -9.66 -5.73
N GLY A 27 6.87 -10.19 -5.29
CA GLY A 27 7.01 -11.60 -4.96
C GLY A 27 6.06 -12.05 -3.85
N TRP A 28 5.91 -11.22 -2.82
CA TRP A 28 4.96 -11.51 -1.76
C TRP A 28 3.50 -11.46 -2.23
N LEU A 29 3.11 -10.49 -3.06
CA LEU A 29 1.75 -10.45 -3.61
C LEU A 29 1.38 -11.73 -4.35
N GLN A 30 2.28 -12.24 -5.20
CA GLN A 30 2.04 -13.45 -5.99
C GLN A 30 2.08 -14.74 -5.16
N HIS A 31 3.02 -14.87 -4.22
CA HIS A 31 3.29 -16.12 -3.54
C HIS A 31 2.83 -16.14 -2.08
N GLY A 32 2.85 -15.00 -1.39
CA GLY A 32 2.43 -14.88 0.00
C GLY A 32 0.95 -14.55 0.15
N ALA A 33 0.44 -13.63 -0.66
CA ALA A 33 -0.97 -13.28 -0.71
C ALA A 33 -1.77 -14.07 -1.75
N GLY A 34 -1.10 -14.82 -2.64
CA GLY A 34 -1.74 -15.66 -3.65
C GLY A 34 -2.56 -14.87 -4.69
N LEU A 35 -2.15 -13.63 -4.97
CA LEU A 35 -2.85 -12.80 -5.94
C LEU A 35 -2.50 -13.15 -7.39
N GLU A 36 -3.50 -13.06 -8.24
CA GLU A 36 -3.38 -13.21 -9.68
C GLU A 36 -3.44 -11.86 -10.40
N ARG A 37 -2.94 -11.83 -11.65
CA ARG A 37 -3.02 -10.65 -12.51
C ARG A 37 -4.41 -10.05 -12.54
N GLY A 38 -4.49 -8.73 -12.37
CA GLY A 38 -5.75 -7.97 -12.34
C GLY A 38 -6.42 -7.91 -10.97
N ASN A 39 -5.93 -8.65 -9.95
CA ASN A 39 -6.42 -8.45 -8.60
C ASN A 39 -6.08 -7.04 -8.09
N ARG A 40 -6.92 -6.52 -7.19
CA ARG A 40 -6.84 -5.14 -6.72
C ARG A 40 -6.14 -5.05 -5.37
N VAL A 41 -5.22 -4.08 -5.29
CA VAL A 41 -4.47 -3.75 -4.07
C VAL A 41 -4.78 -2.31 -3.70
N ALA A 42 -5.51 -2.10 -2.61
CA ALA A 42 -5.76 -0.75 -2.08
C ALA A 42 -4.51 -0.22 -1.34
N VAL A 43 -4.19 1.04 -1.59
CA VAL A 43 -3.04 1.71 -0.96
C VAL A 43 -3.54 2.98 -0.27
N GLN A 44 -3.71 2.92 1.06
CA GLN A 44 -4.20 4.03 1.88
C GLN A 44 -3.06 4.62 2.73
N MET A 45 -2.33 5.52 2.14
CA MET A 45 -1.26 6.28 2.80
C MET A 45 -0.98 7.59 2.07
N PRO A 46 -0.43 8.62 2.75
CA PRO A 46 0.04 9.82 2.09
C PRO A 46 1.29 9.52 1.25
N ASN A 47 1.84 10.57 0.60
CA ASN A 47 3.04 10.48 -0.22
C ASN A 47 4.29 10.15 0.63
N LEU A 48 4.41 8.89 1.01
CA LEU A 48 5.54 8.29 1.69
C LEU A 48 6.38 7.48 0.70
N ILE A 49 7.60 7.16 1.09
CA ILE A 49 8.49 6.33 0.28
C ILE A 49 7.92 4.91 0.10
N GLN A 50 7.22 4.40 1.11
CA GLN A 50 6.51 3.12 1.08
C GLN A 50 5.45 3.08 -0.01
N TYR A 51 4.79 4.20 -0.31
CA TYR A 51 3.81 4.31 -1.38
C TYR A 51 4.40 3.85 -2.72
N LEU A 52 5.59 4.36 -3.06
CA LEU A 52 6.26 3.99 -4.32
C LEU A 52 6.66 2.52 -4.36
N VAL A 53 7.18 1.98 -3.26
CA VAL A 53 7.55 0.56 -3.15
C VAL A 53 6.34 -0.33 -3.38
N VAL A 54 5.22 0.00 -2.72
CA VAL A 54 3.97 -0.77 -2.79
C VAL A 54 3.34 -0.66 -4.19
N CYS A 55 3.19 0.55 -4.72
CA CYS A 55 2.59 0.77 -6.04
C CYS A 55 3.40 0.11 -7.16
N LEU A 56 4.72 0.35 -7.21
CA LEU A 56 5.57 -0.28 -8.22
C LEU A 56 5.60 -1.80 -8.08
N GLY A 57 5.61 -2.31 -6.84
CA GLY A 57 5.55 -3.76 -6.60
C GLY A 57 4.23 -4.38 -7.07
N ALA A 58 3.09 -3.72 -6.81
CA ALA A 58 1.79 -4.16 -7.29
C ALA A 58 1.73 -4.18 -8.83
N LEU A 59 2.16 -3.10 -9.49
CA LEU A 59 2.20 -3.02 -10.95
C LEU A 59 3.12 -4.08 -11.57
N ARG A 60 4.31 -4.33 -11.00
CA ARG A 60 5.24 -5.38 -11.44
C ARG A 60 4.64 -6.78 -11.34
N ALA A 61 3.84 -7.02 -10.31
CA ALA A 61 3.14 -8.28 -10.11
C ALA A 61 1.92 -8.44 -11.03
N GLY A 62 1.54 -7.41 -11.80
CA GLY A 62 0.36 -7.39 -12.65
C GLY A 62 -0.94 -7.08 -11.91
N MET A 63 -0.85 -6.48 -10.72
CA MET A 63 -2.01 -6.07 -9.93
C MET A 63 -2.48 -4.68 -10.32
N VAL A 64 -3.74 -4.38 -10.04
CA VAL A 64 -4.33 -3.05 -10.19
C VAL A 64 -4.22 -2.29 -8.87
N VAL A 65 -3.61 -1.13 -8.88
CA VAL A 65 -3.50 -0.26 -7.70
C VAL A 65 -4.79 0.52 -7.52
N VAL A 66 -5.42 0.40 -6.34
CA VAL A 66 -6.56 1.23 -5.95
C VAL A 66 -6.07 2.33 -5.01
N ASN A 67 -5.95 3.54 -5.56
CA ASN A 67 -5.45 4.68 -4.80
C ASN A 67 -6.53 5.15 -3.82
N THR A 68 -6.22 5.08 -2.52
CA THR A 68 -7.20 5.31 -1.45
C THR A 68 -6.81 6.53 -0.64
N ASN A 69 -7.72 7.50 -0.54
CA ASN A 69 -7.46 8.72 0.22
C ASN A 69 -7.33 8.39 1.72
N PRO A 70 -6.21 8.79 2.39
CA PRO A 70 -6.05 8.59 3.83
C PRO A 70 -7.11 9.28 4.69
N LEU A 71 -7.79 10.29 4.16
CA LEU A 71 -8.80 11.08 4.87
C LEU A 71 -10.24 10.60 4.63
N TYR A 72 -10.44 9.48 3.97
CA TYR A 72 -11.77 8.94 3.76
C TYR A 72 -12.46 8.62 5.10
N THR A 73 -13.73 8.92 5.15
CA THR A 73 -14.65 8.43 6.18
C THR A 73 -14.85 6.91 6.04
N GLU A 74 -15.38 6.27 7.07
CA GLU A 74 -15.72 4.83 7.01
C GLU A 74 -16.61 4.50 5.82
N ARG A 75 -17.65 5.29 5.57
CA ARG A 75 -18.58 5.08 4.46
C ARG A 75 -17.89 5.16 3.08
N GLU A 76 -17.03 6.16 2.89
CA GLU A 76 -16.29 6.32 1.64
C GLU A 76 -15.30 5.19 1.42
N LEU A 77 -14.59 4.78 2.49
CA LEU A 77 -13.62 3.70 2.43
C LEU A 77 -14.30 2.37 2.14
N GLU A 78 -15.38 2.03 2.86
CA GLU A 78 -16.16 0.82 2.64
C GLU A 78 -16.69 0.74 1.20
N HIS A 79 -17.28 1.85 0.71
CA HIS A 79 -17.75 1.92 -0.66
C HIS A 79 -16.63 1.64 -1.66
N GLN A 80 -15.47 2.31 -1.52
CA GLN A 80 -14.36 2.13 -2.45
C GLN A 80 -13.79 0.70 -2.44
N LEU A 81 -13.61 0.11 -1.27
CA LEU A 81 -13.06 -1.25 -1.14
C LEU A 81 -13.97 -2.29 -1.80
N ASN A 82 -15.29 -2.15 -1.62
CA ASN A 82 -16.27 -3.06 -2.21
C ASN A 82 -16.45 -2.83 -3.72
N ASP A 83 -16.61 -1.58 -4.16
CA ASP A 83 -16.77 -1.20 -5.57
C ASP A 83 -15.55 -1.64 -6.41
N ALA A 84 -14.34 -1.46 -5.86
CA ALA A 84 -13.11 -1.91 -6.50
C ALA A 84 -12.81 -3.40 -6.33
N ASN A 85 -13.59 -4.17 -5.56
CA ASN A 85 -13.34 -5.59 -5.24
C ASN A 85 -11.89 -5.82 -4.79
N VAL A 86 -11.49 -5.13 -3.73
CA VAL A 86 -10.12 -5.14 -3.19
C VAL A 86 -9.85 -6.44 -2.42
N ARG A 87 -8.74 -7.13 -2.75
CA ARG A 87 -8.31 -8.35 -2.06
C ARG A 87 -7.23 -8.09 -0.99
N VAL A 88 -6.32 -7.17 -1.26
CA VAL A 88 -5.24 -6.78 -0.34
C VAL A 88 -5.31 -5.28 -0.08
N MET A 89 -5.19 -4.89 1.17
CA MET A 89 -5.11 -3.49 1.56
C MET A 89 -3.78 -3.20 2.26
N VAL A 90 -3.08 -2.17 1.79
CA VAL A 90 -1.90 -1.61 2.47
C VAL A 90 -2.28 -0.27 3.09
N VAL A 91 -2.22 -0.18 4.40
CA VAL A 91 -2.69 0.99 5.16
C VAL A 91 -1.61 1.51 6.09
N GLN A 92 -1.50 2.86 6.17
CA GLN A 92 -0.64 3.49 7.16
C GLN A 92 -1.27 3.45 8.55
N ALA A 93 -0.49 3.15 9.58
CA ALA A 93 -0.94 2.99 10.97
C ALA A 93 -1.75 4.19 11.50
N ASN A 94 -1.46 5.41 11.04
CA ASN A 94 -2.16 6.63 11.46
C ASN A 94 -3.64 6.66 11.08
N VAL A 95 -4.04 5.93 10.04
CA VAL A 95 -5.43 5.86 9.52
C VAL A 95 -6.01 4.45 9.61
N ALA A 96 -5.28 3.52 10.21
CA ALA A 96 -5.69 2.12 10.32
C ALA A 96 -6.93 1.91 11.21
N GLN A 97 -7.29 2.86 12.07
CA GLN A 97 -8.51 2.79 12.87
C GLN A 97 -9.76 2.80 11.97
N THR A 98 -9.82 3.69 10.99
CA THR A 98 -10.93 3.74 10.01
C THR A 98 -10.99 2.44 9.20
N ALA A 99 -9.84 1.93 8.76
CA ALA A 99 -9.78 0.65 8.06
C ALA A 99 -10.30 -0.50 8.95
N ALA A 100 -9.86 -0.58 10.21
CA ALA A 100 -10.31 -1.61 11.15
C ALA A 100 -11.85 -1.64 11.32
N ALA A 101 -12.50 -0.47 11.29
CA ALA A 101 -13.95 -0.35 11.45
C ALA A 101 -14.73 -0.88 10.22
N VAL A 102 -14.16 -0.79 9.01
CA VAL A 102 -14.86 -1.15 7.77
C VAL A 102 -14.52 -2.55 7.25
N LEU A 103 -13.33 -3.06 7.54
CA LEU A 103 -12.86 -4.36 7.04
C LEU A 103 -13.85 -5.52 7.22
N PRO A 104 -14.58 -5.63 8.36
CA PRO A 104 -15.59 -6.70 8.52
C PRO A 104 -16.76 -6.66 7.53
N ARG A 105 -16.92 -5.55 6.79
CA ARG A 105 -17.98 -5.33 5.78
C ARG A 105 -17.42 -5.31 4.36
N THR A 106 -16.22 -5.84 4.15
CA THR A 106 -15.52 -5.85 2.86
C THR A 106 -14.96 -7.23 2.56
N ASP A 107 -14.63 -7.49 1.28
CA ASP A 107 -14.00 -8.72 0.82
C ASP A 107 -12.46 -8.68 0.88
N VAL A 108 -11.88 -7.75 1.66
CA VAL A 108 -10.44 -7.65 1.86
C VAL A 108 -9.94 -8.84 2.67
N GLU A 109 -9.08 -9.66 2.08
CA GLU A 109 -8.56 -10.89 2.68
C GLU A 109 -7.30 -10.68 3.51
N THR A 110 -6.46 -9.73 3.08
CA THR A 110 -5.18 -9.48 3.73
C THR A 110 -4.93 -8.00 3.92
N VAL A 111 -4.51 -7.63 5.12
CA VAL A 111 -4.15 -6.24 5.45
C VAL A 111 -2.67 -6.16 5.80
N VAL A 112 -1.98 -5.22 5.18
CA VAL A 112 -0.59 -4.87 5.47
C VAL A 112 -0.56 -3.49 6.12
N VAL A 113 -0.01 -3.40 7.31
CA VAL A 113 0.15 -2.13 8.03
C VAL A 113 1.58 -1.64 7.91
N THR A 114 1.75 -0.35 7.61
CA THR A 114 3.06 0.32 7.61
C THR A 114 3.08 1.51 8.55
N GLU A 115 4.19 1.68 9.26
CA GLU A 115 4.46 2.87 10.07
C GLU A 115 5.32 3.86 9.28
N ILE A 116 5.30 5.14 9.67
CA ILE A 116 5.91 6.24 8.91
C ILE A 116 7.41 6.05 8.62
N ALA A 117 8.14 5.40 9.52
CA ALA A 117 9.58 5.21 9.40
C ALA A 117 10.00 3.78 9.02
N ASP A 118 9.09 2.94 8.53
CA ASP A 118 9.37 1.51 8.28
C ASP A 118 10.53 1.25 7.32
N LEU A 119 10.77 2.13 6.36
CA LEU A 119 11.89 2.01 5.42
C LEU A 119 13.16 2.77 5.84
N HIS A 120 13.19 3.33 7.05
CA HIS A 120 14.41 3.86 7.62
C HIS A 120 15.32 2.76 8.17
N PRO A 121 16.65 2.95 8.18
CA PRO A 121 17.56 2.03 8.86
C PRO A 121 17.38 2.09 10.38
N GLN A 122 17.75 1.00 11.05
CA GLN A 122 17.84 0.99 12.52
C GLN A 122 19.10 1.76 13.00
N PRO A 123 19.04 2.41 14.18
CA PRO A 123 17.92 2.49 15.14
C PRO A 123 16.90 3.59 14.85
N LYS A 124 17.14 4.43 13.82
CA LYS A 124 16.30 5.58 13.46
C LYS A 124 14.83 5.21 13.27
N ARG A 125 14.55 4.06 12.62
CA ARG A 125 13.19 3.53 12.44
C ARG A 125 12.45 3.40 13.75
N SER A 126 13.03 2.66 14.70
CA SER A 126 12.39 2.40 16.01
C SER A 126 12.16 3.68 16.79
N LEU A 127 13.13 4.61 16.78
CA LEU A 127 13.01 5.88 17.48
C LEU A 127 11.89 6.74 16.91
N ILE A 128 11.83 6.91 15.59
CA ILE A 128 10.79 7.73 14.94
C ILE A 128 9.40 7.12 15.16
N ASN A 129 9.24 5.81 14.94
CA ASN A 129 7.95 5.15 15.13
C ASN A 129 7.49 5.24 16.60
N PHE A 130 8.41 5.08 17.56
CA PHE A 130 8.12 5.29 18.97
C PHE A 130 7.66 6.71 19.28
N LEU A 131 8.38 7.71 18.79
CA LEU A 131 8.04 9.14 19.00
C LEU A 131 6.67 9.47 18.38
N VAL A 132 6.38 9.01 17.17
CA VAL A 132 5.11 9.26 16.48
C VAL A 132 3.95 8.61 17.23
N LYS A 133 4.14 7.38 17.70
CA LYS A 133 3.10 6.60 18.37
C LYS A 133 2.85 7.07 19.81
N HIS A 134 3.90 7.22 20.61
CA HIS A 134 3.77 7.41 22.05
C HIS A 134 3.90 8.87 22.50
N VAL A 135 4.73 9.66 21.85
CA VAL A 135 4.94 11.08 22.20
C VAL A 135 3.97 11.98 21.46
N LYS A 136 3.90 11.87 20.14
CA LYS A 136 2.99 12.68 19.30
C LYS A 136 1.56 12.15 19.30
N ARG A 137 1.34 10.91 19.74
CA ARG A 137 0.02 10.24 19.76
C ARG A 137 -0.73 10.32 18.42
N MET A 138 0.01 10.27 17.31
CA MET A 138 -0.54 10.38 15.96
C MET A 138 -1.06 9.05 15.40
N VAL A 139 -0.90 7.95 16.13
CA VAL A 139 -1.41 6.63 15.77
C VAL A 139 -2.52 6.27 16.76
N PRO A 140 -3.80 6.39 16.37
CA PRO A 140 -4.92 5.93 17.17
C PRO A 140 -4.81 4.42 17.48
N ALA A 141 -5.43 3.97 18.56
CA ALA A 141 -5.51 2.55 18.85
C ALA A 141 -6.39 1.86 17.79
N PHE A 142 -5.89 0.77 17.21
CA PHE A 142 -6.64 -0.07 16.28
C PHE A 142 -6.28 -1.53 16.51
N PHE A 143 -7.18 -2.42 16.11
CA PHE A 143 -6.94 -3.85 16.07
C PHE A 143 -7.49 -4.43 14.77
N ILE A 144 -6.61 -5.02 13.98
CA ILE A 144 -6.94 -5.73 12.73
C ILE A 144 -6.41 -7.15 12.88
N PRO A 145 -7.28 -8.16 13.06
CA PRO A 145 -6.87 -9.55 13.18
C PRO A 145 -6.03 -9.98 11.97
N GLY A 146 -4.90 -10.65 12.20
CA GLY A 146 -4.05 -11.17 11.14
C GLY A 146 -3.28 -10.11 10.31
N ALA A 147 -3.33 -8.83 10.67
CA ALA A 147 -2.60 -7.79 9.94
C ALA A 147 -1.10 -8.04 9.94
N LEU A 148 -0.49 -7.91 8.77
CA LEU A 148 0.94 -8.09 8.56
C LEU A 148 1.67 -6.74 8.60
N LYS A 149 2.91 -6.74 9.05
CA LYS A 149 3.79 -5.55 8.96
C LYS A 149 4.47 -5.51 7.60
N LEU A 150 4.56 -4.32 6.97
CA LEU A 150 5.21 -4.16 5.67
C LEU A 150 6.63 -4.74 5.64
N ASN A 151 7.42 -4.53 6.68
CA ASN A 151 8.78 -5.09 6.76
C ASN A 151 8.80 -6.64 6.79
N ALA A 152 7.80 -7.28 7.39
CA ALA A 152 7.66 -8.74 7.39
C ALA A 152 7.28 -9.25 5.99
N VAL A 153 6.38 -8.55 5.31
CA VAL A 153 5.96 -8.79 3.93
C VAL A 153 7.15 -8.70 2.97
N LEU A 154 7.94 -7.62 3.04
CA LEU A 154 9.13 -7.45 2.22
C LEU A 154 10.16 -8.56 2.47
N LYS A 155 10.38 -8.92 3.74
CA LYS A 155 11.29 -10.02 4.09
C LYS A 155 10.81 -11.38 3.58
N ALA A 156 9.50 -11.62 3.59
CA ALA A 156 8.93 -12.85 3.03
C ALA A 156 9.10 -12.89 1.51
N GLY A 157 8.76 -11.80 0.81
CA GLY A 157 8.91 -11.70 -0.65
C GLY A 157 10.35 -11.73 -1.16
N ALA A 158 11.34 -11.40 -0.29
CA ALA A 158 12.75 -11.56 -0.64
C ALA A 158 13.15 -13.02 -0.90
N LYS A 159 12.37 -13.99 -0.40
CA LYS A 159 12.63 -15.42 -0.55
C LYS A 159 12.01 -16.02 -1.80
N THR A 160 11.07 -15.32 -2.43
CA THR A 160 10.30 -15.79 -3.58
C THR A 160 10.36 -14.74 -4.70
N PRO A 161 11.21 -14.94 -5.71
CA PRO A 161 11.28 -14.01 -6.84
C PRO A 161 9.91 -13.89 -7.54
N TYR A 162 9.49 -12.67 -7.83
CA TYR A 162 8.29 -12.47 -8.62
C TYR A 162 8.50 -12.83 -10.09
N ARG A 163 7.41 -13.21 -10.75
CA ARG A 163 7.37 -13.32 -12.20
C ARG A 163 6.82 -12.03 -12.78
N ALA A 164 7.57 -11.37 -13.64
CA ALA A 164 7.11 -10.17 -14.31
C ALA A 164 5.81 -10.48 -15.10
N ALA A 165 4.76 -9.73 -14.84
CA ALA A 165 3.51 -9.89 -15.57
C ALA A 165 3.69 -9.41 -17.02
N ILE A 166 3.15 -10.17 -17.98
CA ILE A 166 3.05 -9.71 -19.36
C ILE A 166 1.86 -8.76 -19.43
N LEU A 167 2.13 -7.48 -19.60
CA LEU A 167 1.12 -6.42 -19.60
C LEU A 167 1.04 -5.77 -20.98
N ASN A 168 -0.19 -5.47 -21.42
CA ASN A 168 -0.47 -4.70 -22.61
C ASN A 168 -0.78 -3.24 -22.22
N ARG A 169 -0.73 -2.35 -23.19
CA ARG A 169 -1.02 -0.91 -22.97
C ARG A 169 -2.44 -0.66 -22.45
N ASP A 170 -3.39 -1.49 -22.86
CA ASP A 170 -4.79 -1.38 -22.50
C ASP A 170 -5.15 -2.06 -21.16
N ASP A 171 -4.20 -2.79 -20.57
CA ASP A 171 -4.39 -3.39 -19.26
C ASP A 171 -4.56 -2.31 -18.18
N LEU A 172 -5.47 -2.55 -17.25
CA LEU A 172 -5.73 -1.64 -16.15
C LEU A 172 -4.54 -1.63 -15.17
N ALA A 173 -4.00 -0.44 -14.94
CA ALA A 173 -2.90 -0.22 -14.01
C ALA A 173 -3.38 0.32 -12.66
N MET A 174 -4.34 1.27 -12.69
CA MET A 174 -4.76 1.96 -11.48
C MET A 174 -6.23 2.36 -11.53
N LEU A 175 -6.90 2.29 -10.38
CA LEU A 175 -8.20 2.91 -10.14
C LEU A 175 -7.98 4.15 -9.27
N GLN A 176 -8.27 5.33 -9.86
CA GLN A 176 -8.18 6.60 -9.17
C GLN A 176 -9.58 7.11 -8.85
N TYR A 177 -9.98 7.03 -7.59
CA TYR A 177 -11.28 7.55 -7.18
C TYR A 177 -11.23 9.07 -7.03
N THR A 178 -12.18 9.72 -7.67
CA THR A 178 -12.37 11.18 -7.58
C THR A 178 -13.62 11.48 -6.77
N GLY A 179 -13.51 12.40 -5.80
CA GLY A 179 -14.66 12.93 -5.09
C GLY A 179 -15.49 13.78 -6.05
N GLY A 180 -16.63 13.26 -6.49
CA GLY A 180 -17.61 14.06 -7.23
C GLY A 180 -18.32 15.03 -6.28
N THR A 181 -18.56 16.26 -6.73
CA THR A 181 -19.27 17.29 -5.95
C THR A 181 -20.74 16.94 -5.67
N THR A 182 -21.29 15.89 -6.28
CA THR A 182 -22.74 15.60 -6.27
C THR A 182 -23.11 14.12 -6.17
N GLY A 183 -22.18 13.20 -5.82
CA GLY A 183 -22.51 11.76 -5.82
C GLY A 183 -21.45 10.87 -5.20
N VAL A 184 -21.72 9.57 -5.29
CA VAL A 184 -20.81 8.51 -4.87
C VAL A 184 -19.52 8.59 -5.69
N ALA A 185 -18.36 8.52 -5.03
CA ALA A 185 -17.06 8.57 -5.70
C ALA A 185 -16.94 7.45 -6.75
N LYS A 186 -16.47 7.82 -7.95
CA LYS A 186 -16.27 6.88 -9.07
C LYS A 186 -14.79 6.69 -9.33
N GLY A 187 -14.39 5.46 -9.63
CA GLY A 187 -13.02 5.10 -9.98
C GLY A 187 -12.72 5.40 -11.44
N ALA A 188 -11.86 6.38 -11.72
CA ALA A 188 -11.29 6.56 -13.06
C ALA A 188 -10.31 5.40 -13.34
N MET A 189 -10.45 4.77 -14.49
CA MET A 189 -9.62 3.65 -14.94
C MET A 189 -8.41 4.18 -15.69
N LEU A 190 -7.21 3.94 -15.15
CA LEU A 190 -5.95 4.30 -15.81
C LEU A 190 -5.28 3.03 -16.30
N THR A 191 -4.86 3.01 -17.55
CA THR A 191 -4.17 1.89 -18.19
C THR A 191 -2.65 2.07 -18.15
N HIS A 192 -1.91 1.07 -18.62
CA HIS A 192 -0.45 1.12 -18.75
C HIS A 192 0.04 1.93 -19.97
N GLY A 193 -0.86 2.29 -20.90
CA GLY A 193 -0.57 2.99 -22.15
C GLY A 193 -0.72 4.49 -22.14
#